data_f711d60fa609c2be13ac2ef12e0ca3bc
#
_entry.id   f711d60fa609c2be13ac2ef12e0ca3bc
#
_cell.length_a   1.000
_cell.length_b   1.000
_cell.length_c   1.000
_cell.angle_alpha   90.00
_cell.angle_beta   90.00
_cell.angle_gamma   90.00
#
_symmetry.space_group_name_H-M   'P 1'
#
loop_
_entity.id
_entity.type
_entity.pdbx_description
1 polymer ?
#
loop_
_entity_poly.entity_id
_entity_poly.type
_entity_poly.pdbx_seq_one_letter_code
_entity_poly.pdbx_strand_id
1 'polypeptide(L)'
;MKKNVLISLLLILTACGSAVQTAQTEQEDPVNIGFGKTVDRKNLTTSVSTVSVDTDTQLYRDIYEMIEGKCAGVEVEGNKVRIRGAGSRSGGGDPLFVVNGVPMSNVSSISPYDVKSITVLKDAASCAIYGVQGANGVILIDLK
;
A
#
# COMPACT_ATOMS: atom_id res chain seq x y z
N MET A 1 4.51 -54.16 -41.90
CA MET A 1 4.20 -52.74 -41.97
C MET A 1 3.09 -52.28 -40.99
N LYS A 2 2.17 -53.16 -40.56
CA LYS A 2 1.05 -52.74 -39.64
C LYS A 2 1.43 -52.63 -38.16
N LYS A 3 2.51 -53.28 -37.69
CA LYS A 3 2.94 -53.27 -36.29
C LYS A 3 3.68 -51.98 -35.90
N ASN A 4 4.37 -51.34 -36.83
CA ASN A 4 5.13 -50.10 -36.53
C ASN A 4 4.25 -48.85 -36.44
N VAL A 5 3.08 -48.86 -37.08
CA VAL A 5 2.10 -47.78 -37.04
C VAL A 5 1.40 -47.74 -35.67
N LEU A 6 1.13 -48.89 -35.07
CA LEU A 6 0.51 -49.02 -33.76
C LEU A 6 1.43 -48.55 -32.61
N ILE A 7 2.74 -48.76 -32.72
CA ILE A 7 3.74 -48.32 -31.75
C ILE A 7 3.94 -46.81 -31.85
N SER A 8 3.85 -46.22 -33.03
CA SER A 8 3.96 -44.77 -33.23
C SER A 8 2.74 -44.02 -32.71
N LEU A 9 1.56 -44.63 -32.69
CA LEU A 9 0.33 -44.01 -32.17
C LEU A 9 0.27 -44.03 -30.66
N LEU A 10 0.97 -44.95 -29.96
CA LEU A 10 0.99 -45.07 -28.53
C LEU A 10 1.93 -44.08 -27.83
N LEU A 11 2.87 -43.47 -28.56
CA LEU A 11 3.91 -42.56 -28.05
C LEU A 11 3.44 -41.09 -27.95
N ILE A 12 2.25 -40.76 -28.45
CA ILE A 12 1.75 -39.37 -28.49
C ILE A 12 0.88 -39.01 -27.28
N LEU A 13 0.56 -39.94 -26.39
CA LEU A 13 -0.38 -39.74 -25.30
C LEU A 13 0.26 -39.44 -23.91
N THR A 14 1.56 -39.21 -23.80
CA THR A 14 2.23 -38.98 -22.52
C THR A 14 2.81 -37.56 -22.34
N ALA A 15 2.35 -36.57 -23.12
CA ALA A 15 2.77 -35.17 -22.96
C ALA A 15 1.64 -34.27 -22.44
N CYS A 16 0.94 -34.68 -21.37
CA CYS A 16 0.11 -33.78 -20.60
C CYS A 16 0.67 -33.70 -19.18
N GLY A 17 1.90 -33.22 -19.08
CA GLY A 17 2.49 -32.74 -17.85
C GLY A 17 1.87 -31.40 -17.52
N SER A 18 0.83 -31.39 -16.67
CA SER A 18 0.32 -30.20 -16.03
C SER A 18 1.48 -29.56 -15.24
N ALA A 19 2.10 -28.54 -15.79
CA ALA A 19 2.92 -27.63 -15.03
C ALA A 19 1.98 -26.96 -14.02
N VAL A 20 1.92 -27.50 -12.82
CA VAL A 20 1.42 -26.77 -11.65
C VAL A 20 2.41 -25.63 -11.47
N GLN A 21 2.07 -24.46 -12.01
CA GLN A 21 2.70 -23.22 -11.59
C GLN A 21 2.39 -23.09 -10.11
N THR A 22 3.39 -23.40 -9.28
CA THR A 22 3.43 -22.99 -7.90
C THR A 22 3.35 -21.47 -7.96
N ALA A 23 2.16 -20.93 -7.68
CA ALA A 23 2.01 -19.52 -7.41
C ALA A 23 3.00 -19.23 -6.27
N GLN A 24 4.04 -18.46 -6.60
CA GLN A 24 4.90 -17.88 -5.58
C GLN A 24 3.96 -17.10 -4.68
N THR A 25 3.81 -17.57 -3.46
CA THR A 25 3.17 -16.82 -2.39
C THR A 25 4.06 -15.60 -2.21
N GLU A 26 3.70 -14.50 -2.86
CA GLU A 26 4.24 -13.19 -2.51
C GLU A 26 3.95 -13.05 -1.03
N GLN A 27 4.99 -12.98 -0.26
CA GLN A 27 4.96 -12.73 1.16
C GLN A 27 4.48 -11.29 1.29
N GLU A 28 3.14 -11.12 1.33
CA GLU A 28 2.52 -9.82 1.51
C GLU A 28 2.83 -9.36 2.94
N ASP A 29 3.68 -8.36 3.03
CA ASP A 29 4.01 -7.73 4.30
C ASP A 29 2.73 -7.23 4.99
N PRO A 30 2.59 -7.49 6.30
CA PRO A 30 1.44 -7.07 7.06
C PRO A 30 1.33 -5.54 7.06
N VAL A 31 0.14 -5.03 6.76
CA VAL A 31 -0.12 -3.59 6.73
C VAL A 31 -0.27 -3.07 8.15
N ASN A 32 0.53 -2.09 8.51
CA ASN A 32 0.39 -1.36 9.76
C ASN A 32 -0.84 -0.42 9.64
N ILE A 33 -1.86 -0.65 10.47
CA ILE A 33 -3.07 0.18 10.54
C ILE A 33 -3.04 1.19 11.69
N GLY A 34 -1.90 1.35 12.35
CA GLY A 34 -1.70 2.22 13.50
C GLY A 34 -1.84 1.53 14.85
N PHE A 35 -1.42 2.19 15.92
CA PHE A 35 -1.38 1.66 17.30
C PHE A 35 -0.72 0.28 17.44
N GLY A 36 0.27 -0.03 16.60
CA GLY A 36 0.99 -1.30 16.64
C GLY A 36 0.16 -2.51 16.18
N LYS A 37 -1.00 -2.31 15.56
CA LYS A 37 -1.80 -3.37 14.94
C LYS A 37 -1.41 -3.54 13.49
N THR A 38 -1.03 -4.75 13.14
CA THR A 38 -0.83 -5.19 11.76
C THR A 38 -1.98 -6.10 11.34
N VAL A 39 -2.49 -5.93 10.14
CA VAL A 39 -3.55 -6.76 9.57
C VAL A 39 -3.09 -7.26 8.21
N ASP A 40 -3.36 -8.52 7.92
CA ASP A 40 -3.11 -9.08 6.59
C ASP A 40 -3.91 -8.32 5.53
N ARG A 41 -3.25 -7.93 4.47
CA ARG A 41 -3.85 -7.17 3.36
C ARG A 41 -5.12 -7.84 2.80
N LYS A 42 -5.18 -9.16 2.83
CA LYS A 42 -6.35 -9.94 2.38
C LYS A 42 -7.62 -9.73 3.21
N ASN A 43 -7.46 -9.32 4.47
CA ASN A 43 -8.58 -9.09 5.39
C ASN A 43 -9.02 -7.62 5.41
N LEU A 44 -8.34 -6.75 4.67
CA LEU A 44 -8.71 -5.35 4.53
C LEU A 44 -9.72 -5.21 3.38
N THR A 45 -11.00 -5.14 3.72
CA THR A 45 -12.09 -4.77 2.79
C THR A 45 -12.12 -3.26 2.49
N THR A 46 -11.11 -2.54 2.89
CA THR A 46 -11.05 -1.08 2.95
C THR A 46 -10.01 -0.52 1.98
N SER A 47 -10.20 0.71 1.52
CA SER A 47 -9.30 1.40 0.58
C SER A 47 -8.02 1.87 1.30
N VAL A 48 -7.15 0.93 1.63
CA VAL A 48 -5.82 1.19 2.20
C VAL A 48 -4.77 1.08 1.10
N SER A 49 -3.99 2.13 0.92
CA SER A 49 -2.86 2.13 -0.01
C SER A 49 -1.57 2.23 0.79
N THR A 50 -0.79 1.16 0.81
CA THR A 50 0.55 1.14 1.43
C THR A 50 1.61 1.12 0.35
N VAL A 51 2.61 1.96 0.51
CA VAL A 51 3.79 2.01 -0.36
C VAL A 51 5.03 1.84 0.50
N SER A 52 5.80 0.78 0.23
CA SER A 52 7.13 0.60 0.80
C SER A 52 8.11 1.53 0.08
N VAL A 53 8.99 2.16 0.83
CA VAL A 53 9.98 3.12 0.30
C VAL A 53 11.36 2.49 0.37
N ASP A 54 11.69 1.62 -0.62
CA ASP A 54 12.93 0.83 -0.53
C ASP A 54 14.16 1.50 -1.14
N THR A 55 14.07 2.21 -2.26
CA THR A 55 15.29 2.61 -2.98
C THR A 55 15.31 4.05 -3.51
N ASP A 56 14.17 4.67 -3.76
CA ASP A 56 14.09 5.92 -4.48
C ASP A 56 13.95 7.18 -3.60
N THR A 57 14.40 7.13 -2.35
CA THR A 57 14.32 8.27 -1.42
C THR A 57 15.15 9.46 -1.86
N GLN A 58 16.15 9.24 -2.71
CA GLN A 58 17.04 10.30 -3.22
C GLN A 58 16.37 11.23 -4.23
N LEU A 59 15.20 10.85 -4.75
CA LEU A 59 14.47 11.66 -5.75
C LEU A 59 13.62 12.76 -5.14
N TYR A 60 13.36 12.69 -3.83
CA TYR A 60 12.44 13.61 -3.16
C TYR A 60 13.19 14.62 -2.30
N ARG A 61 12.88 15.88 -2.47
CA ARG A 61 13.47 16.99 -1.74
C ARG A 61 12.94 17.08 -0.31
N ASP A 62 11.66 16.80 -0.14
CA ASP A 62 10.98 16.83 1.15
C ASP A 62 9.92 15.72 1.26
N ILE A 63 9.37 15.56 2.48
CA ILE A 63 8.38 14.53 2.78
C ILE A 63 7.07 14.74 2.02
N TYR A 64 6.68 15.98 1.74
CA TYR A 64 5.44 16.28 1.04
C TYR A 64 5.52 15.89 -0.43
N GLU A 65 6.65 16.19 -1.09
CA GLU A 65 6.91 15.75 -2.45
C GLU A 65 6.93 14.21 -2.55
N MET A 66 7.49 13.53 -1.55
CA MET A 66 7.46 12.07 -1.47
C MET A 66 6.04 11.53 -1.32
N ILE A 67 5.22 12.12 -0.45
CA ILE A 67 3.83 11.72 -0.25
C ILE A 67 3.05 11.86 -1.56
N GLU A 68 3.19 12.98 -2.26
CA GLU A 68 2.53 13.21 -3.54
C GLU A 68 2.97 12.22 -4.61
N GLY A 69 4.27 12.00 -4.74
CA GLY A 69 4.82 11.10 -5.76
C GLY A 69 4.56 9.62 -5.53
N LYS A 70 4.49 9.19 -4.27
CA LYS A 70 4.34 7.78 -3.90
C LYS A 70 2.89 7.38 -3.59
N CYS A 71 2.05 8.31 -3.14
CA CYS A 71 0.70 7.98 -2.64
C CYS A 71 -0.38 8.34 -3.66
N ALA A 72 -0.91 7.33 -4.35
CA ALA A 72 -1.98 7.54 -5.33
C ALA A 72 -3.21 8.19 -4.69
N GLY A 73 -3.71 9.29 -5.30
CA GLY A 73 -4.90 10.01 -4.85
C GLY A 73 -4.65 10.92 -3.64
N VAL A 74 -3.42 11.32 -3.43
CA VAL A 74 -3.04 12.41 -2.53
C VAL A 74 -2.59 13.58 -3.39
N GLU A 75 -3.01 14.77 -3.02
CA GLU A 75 -2.63 16.04 -3.64
C GLU A 75 -1.91 16.88 -2.60
N VAL A 76 -0.85 17.58 -3.02
CA VAL A 76 -0.07 18.45 -2.14
C VAL A 76 0.01 19.84 -2.73
N GLU A 77 -0.33 20.84 -1.94
CA GLU A 77 -0.25 22.24 -2.26
C GLU A 77 0.65 22.94 -1.22
N GLY A 78 1.95 23.03 -1.49
CA GLY A 78 2.93 23.47 -0.49
C GLY A 78 2.98 22.52 0.69
N ASN A 79 2.55 22.95 1.87
CA ASN A 79 2.50 22.13 3.09
C ASN A 79 1.10 21.56 3.38
N LYS A 80 0.12 21.84 2.52
CA LYS A 80 -1.23 21.32 2.66
C LYS A 80 -1.37 20.02 1.88
N VAL A 81 -1.91 19.03 2.54
CA VAL A 81 -2.12 17.69 1.95
C VAL A 81 -3.62 17.41 1.89
N ARG A 82 -4.09 16.89 0.79
CA ARG A 82 -5.48 16.48 0.60
C ARG A 82 -5.56 15.06 0.07
N ILE A 83 -6.38 14.25 0.69
CA ILE A 83 -6.67 12.88 0.21
C ILE A 83 -7.98 12.92 -0.58
N ARG A 84 -7.94 12.52 -1.85
CA ARG A 84 -9.13 12.41 -2.70
C ARG A 84 -10.06 11.32 -2.16
N GLY A 85 -11.33 11.67 -2.01
CA GLY A 85 -12.37 10.75 -1.51
C GLY A 85 -12.53 10.73 0.00
N ALA A 86 -11.54 11.14 0.79
CA ALA A 86 -11.69 11.32 2.22
C ALA A 86 -12.31 12.71 2.51
N GLY A 87 -13.35 12.75 3.33
CA GLY A 87 -13.91 14.01 3.82
C GLY A 87 -14.52 14.95 2.77
N SER A 88 -14.83 14.48 1.57
CA SER A 88 -15.37 15.27 0.44
C SER A 88 -16.64 16.04 0.79
N ARG A 89 -17.33 15.66 1.86
CA ARG A 89 -18.58 16.29 2.35
C ARG A 89 -18.34 17.42 3.36
N SER A 90 -17.13 17.55 3.91
CA SER A 90 -16.84 18.48 5.00
C SER A 90 -15.86 19.60 4.64
N GLY A 91 -15.71 19.92 3.36
CA GLY A 91 -14.89 21.08 2.95
C GLY A 91 -13.38 20.85 2.96
N GLY A 92 -12.90 19.62 3.10
CA GLY A 92 -11.52 19.25 2.82
C GLY A 92 -10.49 19.90 3.76
N GLY A 93 -10.40 19.42 5.00
CA GLY A 93 -9.28 19.72 5.90
C GLY A 93 -8.07 18.85 5.59
N ASP A 94 -6.94 19.19 6.22
CA ASP A 94 -5.73 18.36 6.15
C ASP A 94 -5.96 16.98 6.79
N PRO A 95 -5.34 15.91 6.27
CA PRO A 95 -5.41 14.60 6.89
C PRO A 95 -4.63 14.57 8.21
N LEU A 96 -4.92 13.61 9.05
CA LEU A 96 -4.12 13.33 10.22
C LEU A 96 -2.83 12.62 9.81
N PHE A 97 -1.68 13.16 10.23
CA PHE A 97 -0.42 12.45 10.13
C PHE A 97 -0.18 11.63 11.39
N VAL A 98 0.29 10.40 11.23
CA VAL A 98 0.68 9.52 12.34
C VAL A 98 2.06 8.96 12.06
N VAL A 99 3.03 9.34 12.85
CA VAL A 99 4.44 8.96 12.67
C VAL A 99 4.83 7.96 13.76
N ASN A 100 5.22 6.75 13.35
CA ASN A 100 5.50 5.64 14.29
C ASN A 100 4.39 5.46 15.36
N GLY A 101 3.11 5.63 14.95
CA GLY A 101 1.97 5.53 15.85
C GLY A 101 1.63 6.79 16.64
N VAL A 102 2.39 7.87 16.52
CA VAL A 102 2.17 9.14 17.22
C VAL A 102 1.48 10.14 16.30
N PRO A 103 0.30 10.67 16.67
CA PRO A 103 -0.38 11.70 15.89
C PRO A 103 0.42 13.01 15.87
N MET A 104 0.57 13.59 14.68
CA MET A 104 1.27 14.85 14.46
C MET A 104 0.47 15.77 13.53
N SER A 105 0.52 17.06 13.76
CA SER A 105 -0.13 18.06 12.88
C SER A 105 0.77 18.50 11.72
N ASN A 106 2.07 18.26 11.80
CA ASN A 106 3.04 18.66 10.80
C ASN A 106 4.16 17.64 10.71
N VAL A 107 4.60 17.34 9.49
CA VAL A 107 5.66 16.36 9.19
C VAL A 107 6.85 16.97 8.44
N SER A 108 6.92 18.29 8.32
CA SER A 108 7.97 19.00 7.56
C SER A 108 9.40 18.72 8.07
N SER A 109 9.55 18.30 9.32
CA SER A 109 10.85 17.97 9.92
C SER A 109 11.33 16.55 9.59
N ILE A 110 10.48 15.73 8.96
CA ILE A 110 10.83 14.35 8.62
C ILE A 110 11.60 14.32 7.31
N SER A 111 12.78 13.71 7.36
CA SER A 111 13.56 13.49 6.15
C SER A 111 13.00 12.32 5.34
N PRO A 112 12.86 12.43 4.01
CA PRO A 112 12.50 11.30 3.15
C PRO A 112 13.40 10.08 3.34
N TYR A 113 14.66 10.28 3.70
CA TYR A 113 15.62 9.19 3.91
C TYR A 113 15.30 8.31 5.11
N ASP A 114 14.61 8.86 6.11
CA ASP A 114 14.25 8.15 7.33
C ASP A 114 12.94 7.36 7.19
N VAL A 115 12.22 7.57 6.09
CA VAL A 115 10.94 6.91 5.84
C VAL A 115 11.15 5.48 5.39
N LYS A 116 10.48 4.55 6.07
CA LYS A 116 10.40 3.13 5.73
C LYS A 116 9.18 2.84 4.87
N SER A 117 8.02 3.29 5.30
CA SER A 117 6.76 3.08 4.58
C SER A 117 5.78 4.22 4.81
N ILE A 118 4.89 4.42 3.83
CA ILE A 118 3.76 5.36 3.93
C ILE A 118 2.47 4.58 3.64
N THR A 119 1.50 4.67 4.54
CA THR A 119 0.18 4.06 4.37
C THR A 119 -0.88 5.13 4.42
N VAL A 120 -1.75 5.18 3.41
CA VAL A 120 -2.85 6.15 3.31
C VAL A 120 -4.18 5.46 3.57
N LEU A 121 -4.88 5.88 4.61
CA LEU A 121 -6.24 5.46 4.95
C LEU A 121 -7.22 6.48 4.39
N LYS A 122 -8.07 6.03 3.44
CA LYS A 122 -8.95 6.94 2.69
C LYS A 122 -10.42 6.81 3.08
N ASP A 123 -10.79 5.69 3.68
CA ASP A 123 -12.18 5.39 4.00
C ASP A 123 -12.48 5.54 5.48
N ALA A 124 -13.75 5.84 5.77
CA ALA A 124 -14.20 6.13 7.12
C ALA A 124 -13.99 4.95 8.09
N ALA A 125 -14.05 3.71 7.62
CA ALA A 125 -13.89 2.54 8.46
C ALA A 125 -12.45 2.40 8.96
N SER A 126 -11.47 2.58 8.07
CA SER A 126 -10.04 2.57 8.41
C SER A 126 -9.66 3.75 9.31
N CYS A 127 -10.27 4.91 9.09
CA CYS A 127 -9.99 6.12 9.85
C CYS A 127 -10.69 6.17 11.22
N ALA A 128 -11.69 5.31 11.45
CA ALA A 128 -12.52 5.31 12.66
C ALA A 128 -11.73 5.18 13.96
N ILE A 129 -10.60 4.47 13.94
CA ILE A 129 -9.72 4.32 15.11
C ILE A 129 -9.09 5.66 15.57
N TYR A 130 -9.03 6.64 14.68
CA TYR A 130 -8.51 7.98 14.95
C TYR A 130 -9.60 8.99 15.28
N GLY A 131 -10.87 8.54 15.33
CA GLY A 131 -12.03 9.38 15.66
C GLY A 131 -12.19 10.58 14.73
N VAL A 132 -12.55 11.73 15.31
CA VAL A 132 -12.80 12.98 14.57
C VAL A 132 -11.56 13.47 13.82
N GLN A 133 -10.37 13.22 14.34
CA GLN A 133 -9.12 13.65 13.71
C GLN A 133 -8.85 12.92 12.38
N GLY A 134 -9.36 11.69 12.24
CA GLY A 134 -9.26 10.91 11.01
C GLY A 134 -10.34 11.24 9.97
N ALA A 135 -11.21 12.21 10.19
CA ALA A 135 -12.35 12.50 9.30
C ALA A 135 -11.95 12.86 7.86
N ASN A 136 -10.78 13.48 7.67
CA ASN A 136 -10.23 13.85 6.37
C ASN A 136 -9.25 12.83 5.80
N GLY A 137 -9.18 11.65 6.41
CA GLY A 137 -8.20 10.61 6.11
C GLY A 137 -6.99 10.64 7.03
N VAL A 138 -6.19 9.58 6.97
CA VAL A 138 -5.00 9.43 7.81
C VAL A 138 -3.82 8.99 6.95
N ILE A 139 -2.67 9.59 7.18
CA ILE A 139 -1.40 9.21 6.56
C ILE A 139 -0.49 8.68 7.67
N LEU A 140 -0.22 7.38 7.61
CA LEU A 140 0.71 6.70 8.51
C LEU A 140 2.09 6.73 7.89
N ILE A 141 3.09 7.14 8.67
CA ILE A 141 4.49 7.18 8.26
C ILE A 141 5.29 6.33 9.25
N ASP A 142 5.84 5.24 8.78
CA ASP A 142 6.76 4.43 9.55
C ASP A 142 8.19 4.83 9.21
N LEU A 143 8.99 5.09 10.22
CA LEU A 143 10.41 5.42 10.08
C LEU A 143 11.27 4.16 10.23
N LYS A 144 12.48 4.21 9.68
CA LYS A 144 13.49 3.12 9.76
C LYS A 144 14.00 2.93 11.17
#